data_f0a2bda1d8bac78b2e485623e4e4b90a
#
_entry.id   f0a2bda1d8bac78b2e485623e4e4b90a
#
_cell.length_a   1.000
_cell.length_b   1.000
_cell.length_c   1.000
_cell.angle_alpha   90.00
_cell.angle_beta   90.00
_cell.angle_gamma   90.00
#
_symmetry.space_group_name_H-M   'P 1'
#
loop_
_entity.id
_entity.type
_entity.pdbx_description
1 polymer ?
#
loop_
_entity_poly.entity_id
_entity_poly.type
_entity_poly.pdbx_seq_one_letter_code
_entity_poly.pdbx_strand_id
1 'polypeptide(L)'
;MAGHSKWANIQHRKKRQDAKRGKLFTKLIKEITVAARDGGGDADSNPRLRLALDKAFTGNMNKDTIEKAIKRGTGNLEGVNYEELTYEGYSSSGVAVIVDCVTVSYTHLTLPTIFR
;
A
#
# COMPACT_ATOMS: atom_id res chain seq x y z
N MET A 1 20.65 1.95 -35.63
CA MET A 1 19.42 2.30 -36.35
C MET A 1 18.45 3.04 -35.44
N ALA A 2 17.98 4.17 -35.90
CA ALA A 2 17.15 5.08 -35.11
C ALA A 2 15.83 4.42 -34.61
N GLY A 3 15.20 3.57 -35.42
CA GLY A 3 13.97 2.89 -35.04
C GLY A 3 14.15 1.91 -33.88
N HIS A 4 15.29 1.21 -33.82
CA HIS A 4 15.60 0.31 -32.72
C HIS A 4 15.81 1.05 -31.40
N SER A 5 16.55 2.14 -31.42
CA SER A 5 16.79 2.95 -30.23
C SER A 5 15.49 3.55 -29.68
N LYS A 6 14.62 4.03 -30.57
CA LYS A 6 13.35 4.62 -30.19
C LYS A 6 12.43 3.58 -29.54
N TRP A 7 12.35 2.39 -30.11
CA TRP A 7 11.52 1.31 -29.58
C TRP A 7 12.04 0.82 -28.23
N ALA A 8 13.35 0.63 -28.08
CA ALA A 8 13.96 0.25 -26.82
C ALA A 8 13.70 1.29 -25.73
N ASN A 9 13.82 2.57 -26.03
CA ASN A 9 13.53 3.64 -25.09
C ASN A 9 12.07 3.65 -24.66
N ILE A 10 11.13 3.39 -25.57
CA ILE A 10 9.71 3.28 -25.27
C ILE A 10 9.46 2.10 -24.33
N GLN A 11 10.08 0.96 -24.57
CA GLN A 11 9.95 -0.22 -23.72
C GLN A 11 10.51 0.01 -22.32
N HIS A 12 11.67 0.62 -22.19
CA HIS A 12 12.26 0.96 -20.90
C HIS A 12 11.37 1.92 -20.12
N ARG A 13 10.80 2.90 -20.79
CA ARG A 13 9.86 3.85 -20.17
C ARG A 13 8.63 3.13 -19.66
N LYS A 14 8.05 2.26 -20.47
CA LYS A 14 6.86 1.48 -20.12
C LYS A 14 7.13 0.60 -18.90
N LYS A 15 8.26 -0.12 -18.87
CA LYS A 15 8.64 -0.94 -17.72
C LYS A 15 8.76 -0.13 -16.44
N ARG A 16 9.36 1.06 -16.51
CA ARG A 16 9.49 1.94 -15.34
C ARG A 16 8.12 2.43 -14.86
N GLN A 17 7.24 2.80 -15.78
CA GLN A 17 5.88 3.23 -15.44
C GLN A 17 5.08 2.09 -14.83
N ASP A 18 5.17 0.88 -15.38
CA ASP A 18 4.50 -0.30 -14.85
C ASP A 18 5.00 -0.66 -13.46
N ALA A 19 6.29 -0.53 -13.19
CA ALA A 19 6.87 -0.77 -11.87
C ALA A 19 6.37 0.23 -10.85
N LYS A 20 6.30 1.51 -11.19
CA LYS A 20 5.76 2.56 -10.32
C LYS A 20 4.28 2.34 -10.03
N ARG A 21 3.52 1.98 -11.06
CA ARG A 21 2.09 1.68 -10.94
C ARG A 21 1.86 0.47 -10.02
N GLY A 22 2.67 -0.58 -10.16
CA GLY A 22 2.61 -1.75 -9.31
C GLY A 22 2.86 -1.43 -7.84
N LYS A 23 3.85 -0.60 -7.54
CA LYS A 23 4.13 -0.13 -6.18
C LYS A 23 2.97 0.67 -5.61
N LEU A 24 2.41 1.58 -6.40
CA LEU A 24 1.27 2.39 -6.00
C LEU A 24 0.06 1.50 -5.70
N PHE A 25 -0.24 0.55 -6.57
CA PHE A 25 -1.35 -0.38 -6.39
C PHE A 25 -1.18 -1.24 -5.13
N THR A 26 0.02 -1.72 -4.87
CA THR A 26 0.32 -2.48 -3.64
C THR A 26 0.02 -1.64 -2.40
N LYS A 27 0.45 -0.40 -2.38
CA LYS A 27 0.17 0.52 -1.27
C LYS A 27 -1.32 0.78 -1.11
N LEU A 28 -2.05 0.98 -2.21
CA LEU A 28 -3.49 1.21 -2.19
C LEU A 28 -4.24 -0.02 -1.69
N ILE A 29 -3.86 -1.21 -2.11
CA ILE A 29 -4.45 -2.47 -1.64
C ILE A 29 -4.26 -2.61 -0.12
N LYS A 30 -3.07 -2.34 0.38
CA LYS A 30 -2.80 -2.37 1.83
C LYS A 30 -3.64 -1.35 2.58
N GLU A 31 -3.73 -0.13 2.08
CA GLU A 31 -4.52 0.92 2.70
C GLU A 31 -6.01 0.57 2.73
N ILE A 32 -6.56 0.05 1.63
CA ILE A 32 -7.95 -0.40 1.56
C ILE A 32 -8.20 -1.51 2.58
N THR A 33 -7.31 -2.48 2.64
CA THR A 33 -7.43 -3.62 3.56
C THR A 33 -7.43 -3.17 5.02
N VAL A 34 -6.49 -2.30 5.38
CA VAL A 34 -6.39 -1.79 6.76
C VAL A 34 -7.57 -0.90 7.11
N ALA A 35 -7.99 -0.04 6.19
CA ALA A 35 -9.15 0.82 6.41
C ALA A 35 -10.43 0.02 6.62
N ALA A 36 -10.64 -1.04 5.82
CA ALA A 36 -11.79 -1.93 5.96
C ALA A 36 -11.75 -2.70 7.27
N ARG A 37 -10.56 -3.11 7.71
CA ARG A 37 -10.36 -3.80 8.98
C ARG A 37 -10.70 -2.91 10.18
N ASP A 38 -10.26 -1.67 10.15
CA ASP A 38 -10.41 -0.77 11.30
C ASP A 38 -11.83 -0.20 11.41
N GLY A 39 -12.45 0.14 10.29
CA GLY A 39 -13.73 0.84 10.27
C GLY A 39 -14.87 0.11 9.57
N GLY A 40 -14.63 -1.12 9.10
CA GLY A 40 -15.62 -1.89 8.35
C GLY A 40 -15.58 -1.67 6.85
N GLY A 41 -16.26 -2.53 6.12
CA GLY A 41 -16.25 -2.55 4.64
C GLY A 41 -17.20 -1.54 3.98
N ASP A 42 -17.93 -0.76 4.75
CA ASP A 42 -18.87 0.24 4.23
C ASP A 42 -18.20 1.61 4.14
N ALA A 43 -17.99 2.08 2.91
CA ALA A 43 -17.35 3.35 2.65
C ALA A 43 -18.14 4.53 3.19
N ASP A 44 -19.46 4.43 3.26
CA ASP A 44 -20.32 5.51 3.76
C ASP A 44 -20.08 5.78 5.24
N SER A 45 -19.78 4.73 6.01
CA SER A 45 -19.50 4.83 7.44
C SER A 45 -18.01 4.85 7.78
N ASN A 46 -17.14 4.75 6.78
CA ASN A 46 -15.69 4.68 6.97
C ASN A 46 -14.97 5.72 6.09
N PRO A 47 -14.68 6.92 6.62
CA PRO A 47 -14.03 7.97 5.84
C PRO A 47 -12.65 7.59 5.31
N ARG A 48 -11.87 6.81 6.06
CA ARG A 48 -10.55 6.34 5.64
C ARG A 48 -10.66 5.42 4.42
N LEU A 49 -11.63 4.51 4.45
CA LEU A 49 -11.91 3.61 3.33
C LEU A 49 -12.36 4.41 2.10
N ARG A 50 -13.23 5.39 2.30
CA ARG A 50 -13.71 6.26 1.22
C ARG A 50 -12.55 6.97 0.52
N LEU A 51 -11.62 7.53 1.29
CA LEU A 51 -10.44 8.19 0.74
C LEU A 51 -9.55 7.21 -0.03
N ALA A 52 -9.33 6.02 0.52
CA ALA A 52 -8.55 4.98 -0.15
C ALA A 52 -9.19 4.53 -1.47
N LEU A 53 -10.52 4.38 -1.47
CA LEU A 53 -11.26 4.03 -2.69
C LEU A 53 -11.18 5.12 -3.76
N ASP A 54 -11.28 6.39 -3.38
CA ASP A 54 -11.13 7.51 -4.30
C ASP A 54 -9.75 7.48 -4.98
N LYS A 55 -8.70 7.24 -4.22
CA LYS A 55 -7.35 7.10 -4.76
C LYS A 55 -7.23 5.91 -5.70
N ALA A 56 -7.86 4.79 -5.36
CA ALA A 56 -7.86 3.59 -6.19
C ALA A 56 -8.57 3.82 -7.52
N PHE A 57 -9.72 4.46 -7.50
CA PHE A 57 -10.46 4.80 -8.72
C PHE A 57 -9.69 5.79 -9.59
N THR A 58 -9.07 6.78 -8.99
CA THR A 58 -8.20 7.74 -9.70
C THR A 58 -7.03 7.03 -10.37
N GLY A 59 -6.49 6.00 -9.74
CA GLY A 59 -5.40 5.18 -10.29
C GLY A 59 -5.87 4.10 -11.26
N ASN A 60 -7.15 4.05 -11.60
CA ASN A 60 -7.74 3.04 -12.49
C ASN A 60 -7.58 1.60 -11.98
N MET A 61 -7.67 1.41 -10.67
CA MET A 61 -7.63 0.06 -10.10
C MET A 61 -8.90 -0.71 -10.45
N ASN A 62 -8.72 -2.00 -10.76
CA ASN A 62 -9.83 -2.88 -11.09
C ASN A 62 -10.77 -3.05 -9.90
N LYS A 63 -12.07 -2.98 -10.17
CA LYS A 63 -13.11 -3.14 -9.14
C LYS A 63 -13.00 -4.47 -8.40
N ASP A 64 -12.69 -5.55 -9.09
CA ASP A 64 -12.52 -6.87 -8.46
C ASP A 64 -11.36 -6.86 -7.45
N THR A 65 -10.27 -6.19 -7.77
CA THR A 65 -9.13 -6.05 -6.86
C THR A 65 -9.51 -5.27 -5.62
N ILE A 66 -10.29 -4.20 -5.77
CA ILE A 66 -10.79 -3.38 -4.67
C ILE A 66 -11.69 -4.22 -3.76
N GLU A 67 -12.63 -4.96 -4.32
CA GLU A 67 -13.54 -5.81 -3.55
C GLU A 67 -12.81 -6.88 -2.77
N LYS A 68 -11.81 -7.53 -3.38
CA LYS A 68 -10.98 -8.51 -2.70
C LYS A 68 -10.21 -7.90 -1.52
N ALA A 69 -9.69 -6.70 -1.68
CA ALA A 69 -8.99 -6.01 -0.60
C ALA A 69 -9.92 -5.70 0.58
N ILE A 70 -11.14 -5.26 0.30
CA ILE A 70 -12.14 -5.00 1.34
C ILE A 70 -12.51 -6.31 2.06
N LYS A 71 -12.71 -7.40 1.33
CA LYS A 71 -13.03 -8.70 1.92
C LYS A 71 -11.91 -9.21 2.83
N ARG A 72 -10.67 -9.03 2.44
CA ARG A 72 -9.52 -9.39 3.28
C ARG A 72 -9.52 -8.59 4.58
N GLY A 73 -9.80 -7.29 4.49
CA GLY A 73 -9.84 -6.42 5.65
C GLY A 73 -10.94 -6.80 6.62
N THR A 74 -12.11 -7.17 6.12
CA THR A 74 -13.26 -7.56 6.95
C THR A 74 -13.19 -9.02 7.44
N GLY A 75 -12.17 -9.78 7.06
CA GLY A 75 -11.99 -11.17 7.47
C GLY A 75 -12.81 -12.18 6.68
N ASN A 76 -13.48 -11.75 5.61
CA ASN A 76 -14.35 -12.62 4.80
C ASN A 76 -13.59 -13.41 3.73
N LEU A 77 -12.29 -13.15 3.60
CA LEU A 77 -11.43 -13.82 2.64
C LEU A 77 -10.20 -14.35 3.38
N GLU A 78 -9.92 -15.64 3.23
CA GLU A 78 -8.71 -16.22 3.78
C GLU A 78 -7.48 -15.63 3.08
N GLY A 79 -6.45 -15.37 3.84
CA GLY A 79 -5.21 -14.85 3.29
C GLY A 79 -4.40 -14.07 4.30
N VAL A 80 -3.59 -13.18 3.80
CA VAL A 80 -2.66 -12.38 4.59
C VAL A 80 -3.43 -11.31 5.38
N ASN A 81 -3.24 -11.31 6.69
CA ASN A 81 -3.73 -10.24 7.55
C ASN A 81 -2.69 -9.13 7.64
N TYR A 82 -3.13 -7.90 7.39
CA TYR A 82 -2.28 -6.73 7.56
C TYR A 82 -2.47 -6.15 8.94
N GLU A 83 -1.38 -5.74 9.54
CA GLU A 83 -1.36 -5.05 10.83
C GLU A 83 -0.75 -3.67 10.66
N GLU A 84 -1.29 -2.71 11.37
CA GLU A 84 -0.76 -1.36 11.42
C GLU A 84 0.08 -1.22 12.69
N LEU A 85 1.35 -0.85 12.52
CA LEU A 85 2.29 -0.69 13.62
C LEU A 85 2.92 0.68 13.56
N THR A 86 3.13 1.26 14.73
CA THR A 86 3.84 2.53 14.88
C THR A 86 5.12 2.30 15.63
N TYR A 87 6.23 2.72 15.06
CA TYR A 87 7.55 2.68 15.70
C TYR A 87 7.98 4.09 16.06
N GLU A 88 8.49 4.25 17.27
CA GLU A 88 9.01 5.50 17.74
C GLU A 88 10.48 5.35 18.14
N GLY A 89 11.24 6.41 17.94
CA GLY A 89 12.65 6.40 18.30
C GLY A 89 13.28 7.76 18.15
N TYR A 90 14.56 7.82 18.45
CA TYR A 90 15.34 9.05 18.33
C TYR A 90 16.57 8.78 17.47
N SER A 91 16.88 9.74 16.60
CA SER A 91 18.13 9.70 15.87
C SER A 91 19.30 10.05 16.80
N SER A 92 20.53 9.82 16.34
CA SER A 92 21.72 10.16 17.09
C SER A 92 21.85 11.65 17.39
N SER A 93 21.18 12.51 16.64
CA SER A 93 21.12 13.96 16.86
C SER A 93 19.99 14.40 17.81
N GLY A 94 19.24 13.47 18.37
CA GLY A 94 18.14 13.76 19.28
C GLY A 94 16.82 14.08 18.63
N VAL A 95 16.72 13.94 17.29
CA VAL A 95 15.47 14.16 16.56
C VAL A 95 14.54 12.97 16.76
N ALA A 96 13.30 13.24 17.15
CA ALA A 96 12.27 12.20 17.28
C ALA A 96 11.85 11.69 15.90
N VAL A 97 11.72 10.38 15.78
CA VAL A 97 11.29 9.72 14.54
C VAL A 97 10.09 8.84 14.87
N ILE A 98 9.02 9.01 14.09
CA ILE A 98 7.82 8.17 14.16
C ILE A 98 7.64 7.52 12.80
N VAL A 99 7.51 6.20 12.79
CA VAL A 99 7.32 5.43 11.55
C VAL A 99 6.03 4.63 11.68
N ASP A 100 5.06 4.94 10.83
CA ASP A 100 3.84 4.16 10.70
C ASP A 100 4.01 3.13 9.60
N CYS A 101 3.74 1.88 9.92
CA CYS A 101 3.93 0.77 9.01
C CYS A 101 2.68 -0.08 8.89
N VAL A 102 2.43 -0.59 7.68
CA VAL A 102 1.46 -1.64 7.44
C VAL A 102 2.24 -2.90 7.06
N THR A 103 2.13 -3.94 7.87
CA THR A 103 2.87 -5.19 7.69
C THR A 103 1.93 -6.38 7.76
N VAL A 104 2.40 -7.54 7.28
CA VAL A 104 1.63 -8.78 7.41
C VAL A 104 1.81 -9.38 8.80
N SER A 105 0.77 -10.03 9.31
CA SER A 105 0.74 -10.49 10.70
C SER A 105 1.81 -11.52 11.04
N TYR A 106 2.28 -12.29 10.08
CA TYR A 106 3.34 -13.29 10.30
C TYR A 106 4.74 -12.76 9.98
N THR A 107 4.85 -11.51 9.54
CA THR A 107 6.12 -10.88 9.19
C THR A 107 6.41 -9.76 10.17
N HIS A 108 7.55 -9.83 10.83
CA HIS A 108 7.97 -8.78 11.74
C HIS A 108 8.85 -7.79 10.99
N LEU A 109 8.49 -6.53 11.10
CA LEU A 109 9.34 -5.45 10.62
C LEU A 109 10.41 -5.17 11.67
N THR A 110 11.67 -5.40 11.31
CA THR A 110 12.81 -5.12 12.16
C THR A 110 13.41 -3.78 11.78
N LEU A 111 13.35 -2.83 12.69
CA LEU A 111 14.00 -1.54 12.50
C LEU A 111 15.44 -1.59 13.03
N PRO A 112 16.33 -0.75 12.49
CA PRO A 112 17.66 -0.58 13.05
C PRO A 112 17.61 -0.18 14.51
N THR A 113 18.62 -0.59 15.28
CA THR A 113 18.67 -0.32 16.74
C THR A 113 18.64 1.14 17.09
N ILE A 114 19.00 2.04 16.18
CA ILE A 114 18.93 3.48 16.40
C ILE A 114 17.52 4.01 16.61
N PHE A 115 16.49 3.23 16.26
CA PHE A 115 15.08 3.60 16.42
C PHE A 115 14.47 3.08 17.71
N ARG A 116 15.26 2.49 18.57
CA ARG A 116 14.80 2.00 19.87
C ARG A 116 14.95 3.03 20.96
#